data_4800559cf175796aa7c63afc29d87180
#
_entry.id   4800559cf175796aa7c63afc29d87180
#
_cell.length_a   1.000
_cell.length_b   1.000
_cell.length_c   1.000
_cell.angle_alpha   90.00
_cell.angle_beta   90.00
_cell.angle_gamma   90.00
#
_symmetry.space_group_name_H-M   'P 1'
#
loop_
_entity.id
_entity.type
_entity.pdbx_description
1 polymer ?
#
loop_
_entity_poly.entity_id
_entity_poly.type
_entity_poly.pdbx_seq_one_letter_code
_entity_poly.pdbx_strand_id
1 'polypeptide(L)'
;MKFIVQGGKKLSGSIAVGGAKNGAFPLIAATLLTGQPTTLHNIPDIADIRNMLSLVEALGVEVSFENHTLIIHARQLTSHELVRDISKRLRASVELTTPLLARTGVARFPHPGGCVIGERPIDLFISGYQSMGAHSKEDEEWHEIKLSGKP
;
A
#
# COMPACT_ATOMS: atom_id res chain seq x y z
N MET A 1 -9.25 18.51 -18.76
CA MET A 1 -8.77 19.65 -17.97
C MET A 1 -7.49 20.15 -18.59
N LYS A 2 -7.30 21.47 -18.74
CA LYS A 2 -6.11 22.08 -19.39
C LYS A 2 -5.54 23.11 -18.42
N PHE A 3 -4.24 23.02 -18.15
CA PHE A 3 -3.51 24.04 -17.38
C PHE A 3 -2.84 25.01 -18.34
N ILE A 4 -2.95 26.30 -18.06
CA ILE A 4 -2.22 27.36 -18.76
C ILE A 4 -1.29 27.99 -17.73
N VAL A 5 0.03 27.90 -17.98
CA VAL A 5 1.05 28.42 -17.06
C VAL A 5 1.75 29.58 -17.74
N GLN A 6 1.73 30.75 -17.07
CA GLN A 6 2.47 31.93 -17.50
C GLN A 6 3.66 32.12 -16.57
N GLY A 7 4.86 31.86 -17.09
CA GLY A 7 6.12 32.00 -16.36
C GLY A 7 6.67 33.43 -16.34
N GLY A 8 7.95 33.57 -15.96
CA GLY A 8 8.70 34.85 -16.03
C GLY A 8 8.60 35.73 -14.79
N LYS A 9 7.86 35.32 -13.74
CA LYS A 9 7.80 36.06 -12.47
C LYS A 9 8.71 35.39 -11.42
N LYS A 10 9.52 36.20 -10.71
CA LYS A 10 10.26 35.72 -9.53
C LYS A 10 9.26 35.43 -8.42
N LEU A 11 9.28 34.19 -7.92
CA LEU A 11 8.44 33.79 -6.80
C LEU A 11 9.14 34.13 -5.48
N SER A 12 8.38 34.61 -4.50
CA SER A 12 8.84 34.84 -3.11
C SER A 12 7.68 34.54 -2.16
N GLY A 13 7.98 34.00 -0.98
CA GLY A 13 6.99 33.61 0.01
C GLY A 13 7.32 32.24 0.59
N SER A 14 6.42 31.74 1.45
CA SER A 14 6.47 30.41 2.02
C SER A 14 5.21 29.63 1.72
N ILE A 15 5.34 28.34 1.55
CA ILE A 15 4.23 27.41 1.35
C ILE A 15 4.43 26.20 2.26
N ALA A 16 3.36 25.77 2.93
CA ALA A 16 3.37 24.51 3.65
C ALA A 16 3.35 23.34 2.67
N VAL A 17 4.29 22.41 2.83
CA VAL A 17 4.38 21.21 2.00
C VAL A 17 3.35 20.19 2.50
N GLY A 18 2.51 19.71 1.59
CA GLY A 18 1.58 18.60 1.87
C GLY A 18 2.29 17.26 2.03
N GLY A 19 1.56 16.27 2.52
CA GLY A 19 2.07 14.92 2.72
C GLY A 19 2.57 14.26 1.43
N ALA A 20 3.60 13.43 1.56
CA ALA A 20 4.20 12.71 0.45
C ALA A 20 3.44 11.40 0.15
N LYS A 21 2.91 11.22 -1.07
CA LYS A 21 2.24 10.00 -1.52
C LYS A 21 3.08 8.75 -1.28
N ASN A 22 4.32 8.77 -1.78
CA ASN A 22 5.21 7.60 -1.72
C ASN A 22 5.72 7.30 -0.29
N GLY A 23 5.69 8.29 0.61
CA GLY A 23 5.96 8.07 2.02
C GLY A 23 4.74 7.53 2.77
N ALA A 24 3.54 7.90 2.35
CA ALA A 24 2.31 7.46 3.01
C ALA A 24 2.05 5.94 2.81
N PHE A 25 2.35 5.37 1.65
CA PHE A 25 2.10 3.96 1.38
C PHE A 25 2.79 3.01 2.36
N PRO A 26 4.13 3.05 2.52
CA PRO A 26 4.79 2.17 3.48
C PRO A 26 4.39 2.46 4.94
N LEU A 27 4.06 3.71 5.29
CA LEU A 27 3.55 4.04 6.62
C LEU A 27 2.18 3.39 6.87
N ILE A 28 1.26 3.44 5.89
CA ILE A 28 -0.04 2.76 5.97
C ILE A 28 0.16 1.24 6.09
N ALA A 29 1.03 0.64 5.27
CA ALA A 29 1.33 -0.78 5.38
C ALA A 29 1.91 -1.14 6.77
N ALA A 30 2.80 -0.33 7.32
CA ALA A 30 3.41 -0.55 8.63
C ALA A 30 2.38 -0.52 9.78
N THR A 31 1.29 0.25 9.68
CA THR A 31 0.24 0.26 10.71
C THR A 31 -0.43 -1.10 10.88
N LEU A 32 -0.43 -1.95 9.84
CA LEU A 32 -1.03 -3.28 9.88
C LEU A 32 -0.16 -4.29 10.67
N LEU A 33 1.08 -3.95 11.00
CA LEU A 33 1.94 -4.82 11.82
C LEU A 33 1.53 -4.86 13.30
N THR A 34 0.73 -3.89 13.76
CA THR A 34 0.24 -3.84 15.13
C THR A 34 -1.29 -3.99 15.19
N GLY A 35 -1.78 -4.58 16.27
CA GLY A 35 -3.21 -4.61 16.59
C GLY A 35 -3.69 -3.38 17.35
N GLN A 36 -2.83 -2.41 17.63
CA GLN A 36 -3.19 -1.16 18.32
C GLN A 36 -3.58 -0.07 17.33
N PRO A 37 -4.49 0.84 17.72
CA PRO A 37 -4.80 2.00 16.90
C PRO A 37 -3.56 2.83 16.62
N THR A 38 -3.36 3.22 15.37
CA THR A 38 -2.24 4.05 14.92
C THR A 38 -2.77 5.28 14.22
N THR A 39 -2.25 6.45 14.57
CA THR A 39 -2.60 7.72 13.94
C THR A 39 -1.45 8.24 13.08
N LEU A 40 -1.74 8.56 11.84
CA LEU A 40 -0.82 9.18 10.90
C LEU A 40 -1.34 10.57 10.53
N HIS A 41 -0.48 11.58 10.64
CA HIS A 41 -0.81 12.95 10.28
C HIS A 41 -0.20 13.35 8.94
N ASN A 42 -0.77 14.38 8.33
CA ASN A 42 -0.31 14.93 7.05
C ASN A 42 -0.34 13.90 5.90
N ILE A 43 -1.36 13.04 5.87
CA ILE A 43 -1.58 12.11 4.76
C ILE A 43 -2.29 12.86 3.61
N PRO A 44 -1.78 12.80 2.37
CA PRO A 44 -2.41 13.49 1.26
C PRO A 44 -3.74 12.83 0.88
N ASP A 45 -4.79 13.65 0.72
CA ASP A 45 -6.10 13.16 0.27
C ASP A 45 -6.15 13.11 -1.26
N ILE A 46 -5.68 12.02 -1.82
CA ILE A 46 -5.62 11.75 -3.25
C ILE A 46 -6.17 10.36 -3.57
N ALA A 47 -6.56 10.13 -4.81
CA ALA A 47 -7.17 8.88 -5.25
C ALA A 47 -6.34 7.64 -4.93
N ASP A 48 -5.01 7.71 -5.08
CA ASP A 48 -4.12 6.58 -4.80
C ASP A 48 -4.13 6.19 -3.31
N ILE A 49 -4.17 7.18 -2.41
CA ILE A 49 -4.29 6.92 -0.96
C ILE A 49 -5.66 6.30 -0.66
N ARG A 50 -6.74 6.84 -1.21
CA ARG A 50 -8.07 6.27 -1.01
C ARG A 50 -8.19 4.84 -1.53
N ASN A 51 -7.56 4.52 -2.67
CA ASN A 51 -7.48 3.15 -3.17
C ASN A 51 -6.70 2.23 -2.20
N MET A 52 -5.60 2.72 -1.63
CA MET A 52 -4.85 1.96 -0.61
C MET A 52 -5.70 1.70 0.64
N LEU A 53 -6.44 2.71 1.12
CA LEU A 53 -7.33 2.56 2.27
C LEU A 53 -8.46 1.56 1.98
N SER A 54 -9.04 1.57 0.78
CA SER A 54 -10.04 0.57 0.39
C SER A 54 -9.48 -0.86 0.38
N LEU A 55 -8.20 -1.06 0.04
CA LEU A 55 -7.55 -2.37 0.20
C LEU A 55 -7.41 -2.74 1.68
N VAL A 56 -7.03 -1.80 2.52
CA VAL A 56 -6.87 -1.99 3.97
C VAL A 56 -8.21 -2.34 4.62
N GLU A 57 -9.29 -1.62 4.27
CA GLU A 57 -10.65 -1.91 4.74
C GLU A 57 -11.13 -3.31 4.30
N ALA A 58 -10.82 -3.72 3.07
CA ALA A 58 -11.16 -5.06 2.56
C ALA A 58 -10.44 -6.19 3.31
N LEU A 59 -9.33 -5.90 3.99
CA LEU A 59 -8.64 -6.84 4.88
C LEU A 59 -9.30 -6.93 6.27
N GLY A 60 -10.42 -6.22 6.52
CA GLY A 60 -11.14 -6.21 7.79
C GLY A 60 -10.62 -5.19 8.81
N VAL A 61 -9.88 -4.19 8.35
CA VAL A 61 -9.28 -3.16 9.20
C VAL A 61 -10.20 -1.95 9.30
N GLU A 62 -10.35 -1.40 10.50
CA GLU A 62 -11.07 -0.16 10.74
C GLU A 62 -10.23 1.04 10.32
N VAL A 63 -10.80 1.91 9.48
CA VAL A 63 -10.12 3.09 8.93
C VAL A 63 -10.98 4.33 9.13
N SER A 64 -10.38 5.41 9.61
CA SER A 64 -10.98 6.75 9.62
C SER A 64 -10.00 7.74 9.02
N PHE A 65 -10.44 8.51 8.01
CA PHE A 65 -9.58 9.46 7.32
C PHE A 65 -10.29 10.80 7.14
N GLU A 66 -9.88 11.78 7.92
CA GLU A 66 -10.43 13.12 7.93
C GLU A 66 -9.33 14.18 8.09
N ASN A 67 -9.44 15.30 7.40
CA ASN A 67 -8.56 16.45 7.55
C ASN A 67 -7.06 16.07 7.52
N HIS A 68 -6.65 15.24 6.56
CA HIS A 68 -5.27 14.74 6.42
C HIS A 68 -4.76 13.92 7.63
N THR A 69 -5.65 13.53 8.54
CA THR A 69 -5.36 12.63 9.66
C THR A 69 -6.01 11.29 9.41
N LEU A 70 -5.20 10.25 9.43
CA LEU A 70 -5.59 8.87 9.19
C LEU A 70 -5.43 8.06 10.48
N ILE A 71 -6.51 7.41 10.92
CA ILE A 71 -6.51 6.48 12.05
C ILE A 71 -6.78 5.08 11.49
N ILE A 72 -5.90 4.15 11.79
CA ILE A 72 -6.00 2.74 11.39
C ILE A 72 -5.98 1.86 12.64
N HIS A 73 -6.94 0.95 12.73
CA HIS A 73 -7.00 -0.03 13.81
C HIS A 73 -7.06 -1.44 13.22
N ALA A 74 -5.90 -2.06 13.02
CA ALA A 74 -5.73 -3.39 12.46
C ALA A 74 -5.76 -4.49 13.54
N ARG A 75 -6.80 -4.49 14.39
CA ARG A 75 -6.94 -5.44 15.50
C ARG A 75 -6.84 -6.89 15.02
N GLN A 76 -7.55 -7.21 13.96
CA GLN A 76 -7.56 -8.53 13.32
C GLN A 76 -7.60 -8.34 11.79
N LEU A 77 -6.84 -9.15 11.08
CA LEU A 77 -6.94 -9.27 9.63
C LEU A 77 -7.88 -10.44 9.31
N THR A 78 -8.95 -10.18 8.58
CA THR A 78 -9.97 -11.17 8.21
C THR A 78 -9.71 -11.81 6.85
N SER A 79 -8.79 -11.24 6.06
CA SER A 79 -8.35 -11.75 4.78
C SER A 79 -6.84 -11.66 4.64
N HIS A 80 -6.27 -12.51 3.84
CA HIS A 80 -4.87 -12.48 3.38
C HIS A 80 -4.76 -12.25 1.87
N GLU A 81 -5.90 -11.97 1.21
CA GLU A 81 -5.99 -11.75 -0.22
C GLU A 81 -6.34 -10.29 -0.52
N LEU A 82 -5.60 -9.68 -1.43
CA LEU A 82 -5.84 -8.31 -1.88
C LEU A 82 -6.90 -8.27 -2.99
N VAL A 83 -7.80 -7.29 -2.93
CA VAL A 83 -8.83 -7.08 -3.94
C VAL A 83 -8.22 -6.81 -5.31
N ARG A 84 -8.53 -7.67 -6.29
CA ARG A 84 -7.92 -7.71 -7.63
C ARG A 84 -8.01 -6.38 -8.36
N ASP A 85 -9.20 -5.83 -8.48
CA ASP A 85 -9.46 -4.64 -9.32
C ASP A 85 -8.78 -3.39 -8.81
N ILE A 86 -8.64 -3.25 -7.50
CA ILE A 86 -7.94 -2.12 -6.88
C ILE A 86 -6.43 -2.33 -6.98
N SER A 87 -5.96 -3.53 -6.68
CA SER A 87 -4.52 -3.87 -6.70
C SER A 87 -3.92 -3.72 -8.10
N LYS A 88 -4.67 -4.08 -9.15
CA LYS A 88 -4.24 -3.88 -10.54
C LYS A 88 -4.04 -2.41 -10.94
N ARG A 89 -4.70 -1.49 -10.25
CA ARG A 89 -4.57 -0.04 -10.50
C ARG A 89 -3.53 0.64 -9.61
N LEU A 90 -3.17 -0.01 -8.51
CA LEU A 90 -2.27 0.55 -7.50
C LEU A 90 -1.07 -0.36 -7.28
N ARG A 91 0.07 -0.06 -7.92
CA ARG A 91 1.29 -0.86 -7.73
C ARG A 91 1.73 -0.96 -6.26
N ALA A 92 1.55 0.12 -5.49
CA ALA A 92 1.88 0.15 -4.07
C ALA A 92 1.08 -0.88 -3.23
N SER A 93 0.05 -1.53 -3.79
CA SER A 93 -0.65 -2.64 -3.13
C SER A 93 0.29 -3.76 -2.70
N VAL A 94 1.41 -3.96 -3.41
CA VAL A 94 2.42 -4.96 -3.04
C VAL A 94 3.02 -4.72 -1.65
N GLU A 95 3.03 -3.48 -1.16
CA GLU A 95 3.56 -3.15 0.17
C GLU A 95 2.71 -3.75 1.30
N LEU A 96 1.42 -4.02 1.05
CA LEU A 96 0.53 -4.71 2.00
C LEU A 96 0.87 -6.18 2.18
N THR A 97 1.63 -6.79 1.27
CA THR A 97 2.02 -8.20 1.37
C THR A 97 2.93 -8.46 2.58
N THR A 98 3.77 -7.50 2.95
CA THR A 98 4.66 -7.60 4.12
C THR A 98 3.88 -7.79 5.43
N PRO A 99 2.95 -6.88 5.82
CA PRO A 99 2.18 -7.07 7.05
C PRO A 99 1.23 -8.27 6.97
N LEU A 100 0.70 -8.62 5.81
CA LEU A 100 -0.09 -9.83 5.64
C LEU A 100 0.76 -11.06 5.97
N LEU A 101 1.94 -11.20 5.37
CA LEU A 101 2.85 -12.30 5.67
C LEU A 101 3.21 -12.35 7.16
N ALA A 102 3.58 -11.22 7.75
CA ALA A 102 4.00 -11.14 9.14
C ALA A 102 2.89 -11.53 10.13
N ARG A 103 1.61 -11.26 9.81
CA ARG A 103 0.49 -11.47 10.74
C ARG A 103 -0.35 -12.70 10.44
N THR A 104 -0.41 -13.13 9.19
CA THR A 104 -1.25 -14.27 8.77
C THR A 104 -0.45 -15.45 8.24
N GLY A 105 0.83 -15.25 7.96
CA GLY A 105 1.70 -16.26 7.36
C GLY A 105 1.49 -16.45 5.85
N VAL A 106 0.51 -15.77 5.25
CA VAL A 106 0.17 -15.86 3.83
C VAL A 106 -0.15 -14.48 3.27
N ALA A 107 0.25 -14.21 2.05
CA ALA A 107 -0.21 -13.06 1.26
C ALA A 107 -0.52 -13.51 -0.15
N ARG A 108 -1.74 -13.24 -0.62
CA ARG A 108 -2.20 -13.50 -1.97
C ARG A 108 -2.58 -12.19 -2.65
N PHE A 109 -2.00 -11.94 -3.81
CA PHE A 109 -2.19 -10.68 -4.51
C PHE A 109 -2.12 -10.88 -6.02
N PRO A 110 -2.88 -10.11 -6.82
CA PRO A 110 -2.84 -10.22 -8.26
C PRO A 110 -1.53 -9.65 -8.79
N HIS A 111 -1.15 -10.06 -10.01
CA HIS A 111 -0.07 -9.39 -10.71
C HIS A 111 -0.31 -7.87 -10.69
N PRO A 112 0.62 -7.08 -10.14
CA PRO A 112 0.42 -5.65 -10.06
C PRO A 112 0.32 -5.07 -11.46
N GLY A 113 -0.68 -4.24 -11.69
CA GLY A 113 -0.90 -3.61 -12.98
C GLY A 113 0.30 -2.77 -13.40
N GLY A 114 0.55 -2.76 -14.70
CA GLY A 114 1.61 -1.95 -15.27
C GLY A 114 1.38 -0.45 -15.03
N CYS A 115 2.44 0.27 -14.72
CA CYS A 115 2.41 1.72 -14.81
C CYS A 115 2.53 2.11 -16.28
N VAL A 116 1.81 3.14 -16.72
CA VAL A 116 1.91 3.72 -18.08
C VAL A 116 3.34 4.09 -18.46
N ILE A 117 4.24 4.20 -17.48
CA ILE A 117 5.65 4.62 -17.64
C ILE A 117 6.60 3.41 -17.85
N GLY A 118 6.13 2.16 -17.71
CA GLY A 118 6.94 0.96 -17.95
C GLY A 118 6.73 -0.16 -16.91
N GLU A 119 7.34 -1.31 -17.17
CA GLU A 119 7.34 -2.45 -16.26
C GLU A 119 8.06 -2.10 -14.96
N ARG A 120 7.45 -2.45 -13.85
CA ARG A 120 8.03 -2.31 -12.51
C ARG A 120 7.98 -3.67 -11.83
N PRO A 121 9.01 -4.50 -12.03
CA PRO A 121 9.06 -5.85 -11.50
C PRO A 121 8.96 -5.83 -9.96
N ILE A 122 8.39 -6.89 -9.42
CA ILE A 122 8.27 -7.12 -7.97
C ILE A 122 9.24 -8.19 -7.47
N ASP A 123 10.16 -8.61 -8.34
CA ASP A 123 11.10 -9.70 -8.11
C ASP A 123 11.93 -9.52 -6.83
N LEU A 124 12.28 -8.26 -6.51
CA LEU A 124 12.99 -7.94 -5.27
C LEU A 124 12.17 -8.20 -4.02
N PHE A 125 10.84 -8.00 -4.07
CA PHE A 125 9.95 -8.39 -2.97
C PHE A 125 9.93 -9.90 -2.82
N ILE A 126 9.70 -10.63 -3.93
CA ILE A 126 9.62 -12.08 -3.95
C ILE A 126 10.94 -12.70 -3.45
N SER A 127 12.08 -12.29 -4.02
CA SER A 127 13.39 -12.80 -3.61
C SER A 127 13.73 -12.47 -2.16
N GLY A 128 13.34 -11.27 -1.69
CA GLY A 128 13.46 -10.88 -0.30
C GLY A 128 12.69 -11.81 0.64
N TYR A 129 11.42 -12.10 0.34
CA TYR A 129 10.61 -13.02 1.13
C TYR A 129 11.15 -14.45 1.09
N GLN A 130 11.62 -14.93 -0.07
CA GLN A 130 12.24 -16.24 -0.22
C GLN A 130 13.52 -16.36 0.62
N SER A 131 14.35 -15.31 0.64
CA SER A 131 15.57 -15.31 1.47
C SER A 131 15.27 -15.33 2.98
N MET A 132 14.07 -14.91 3.38
CA MET A 132 13.55 -15.01 4.75
C MET A 132 12.82 -16.33 5.03
N GLY A 133 12.83 -17.28 4.09
CA GLY A 133 12.24 -18.62 4.26
C GLY A 133 10.79 -18.74 3.82
N ALA A 134 10.26 -17.78 3.07
CA ALA A 134 8.95 -17.90 2.47
C ALA A 134 8.99 -18.71 1.15
N HIS A 135 7.89 -19.36 0.83
CA HIS A 135 7.65 -20.00 -0.47
C HIS A 135 6.74 -19.13 -1.30
N SER A 136 7.05 -19.00 -2.58
CA SER A 136 6.19 -18.30 -3.54
C SER A 136 5.61 -19.28 -4.56
N LYS A 137 4.35 -19.06 -4.92
CA LYS A 137 3.67 -19.67 -6.06
C LYS A 137 3.09 -18.57 -6.93
N GLU A 138 3.04 -18.83 -8.21
CA GLU A 138 2.49 -17.92 -9.20
C GLU A 138 1.64 -18.70 -10.19
N ASP A 139 0.52 -18.16 -10.56
CA ASP A 139 -0.32 -18.58 -11.68
C ASP A 139 -0.52 -17.42 -12.67
N GLU A 140 -1.37 -17.56 -13.67
CA GLU A 140 -1.59 -16.52 -14.70
C GLU A 140 -2.10 -15.19 -14.16
N GLU A 141 -2.68 -15.16 -12.97
CA GLU A 141 -3.36 -13.99 -12.42
C GLU A 141 -2.85 -13.56 -11.04
N TRP A 142 -2.28 -14.50 -10.25
CA TRP A 142 -2.01 -14.32 -8.84
C TRP A 142 -0.62 -14.75 -8.44
N HIS A 143 -0.06 -14.01 -7.48
CA HIS A 143 1.04 -14.45 -6.63
C HIS A 143 0.50 -14.86 -5.27
N GLU A 144 1.03 -15.95 -4.73
CA GLU A 144 0.85 -16.36 -3.36
C GLU A 144 2.21 -16.53 -2.70
N ILE A 145 2.39 -15.90 -1.54
CA ILE A 145 3.59 -16.03 -0.73
C ILE A 145 3.18 -16.59 0.63
N LYS A 146 3.91 -17.60 1.11
CA LYS A 146 3.60 -18.30 2.36
C LYS A 146 4.85 -18.57 3.16
N LEU A 147 4.79 -18.30 4.47
CA LEU A 147 5.86 -18.68 5.41
C LEU A 147 5.85 -20.18 5.69
N SER A 148 7.04 -20.75 5.89
CA SER A 148 7.21 -22.19 6.21
C SER A 148 6.79 -22.56 7.63
N GLY A 149 6.50 -21.58 8.49
CA GLY A 149 6.14 -21.75 9.90
C GLY A 149 5.08 -20.74 10.35
N LYS A 150 4.78 -20.70 11.65
CA LYS A 150 3.94 -19.65 12.21
C LYS A 150 4.67 -18.30 12.12
N PRO A 151 3.97 -17.23 11.77
CA PRO A 151 4.51 -15.88 11.83
C PRO A 151 4.87 -15.48 13.27
#